data_4cabdb1025cfcc3f403c716a9ecda1d0
#
_entry.id   4cabdb1025cfcc3f403c716a9ecda1d0
#
_cell.length_a   1.000
_cell.length_b   1.000
_cell.length_c   1.000
_cell.angle_alpha   90.00
_cell.angle_beta   90.00
_cell.angle_gamma   90.00
#
_symmetry.space_group_name_H-M   'P 1'
#
loop_
_entity.id
_entity.type
_entity.pdbx_description
1 polymer ?
#
loop_
_entity_poly.entity_id
_entity_poly.type
_entity_poly.pdbx_seq_one_letter_code
_entity_poly.pdbx_strand_id
1 'polypeptide(L)'
;HDRDIRALDRADLRAQFGYVEQDAPTLAGTLGDNLRLASPDASDAECERVLREVNLGAVLERNPLRLDAPVGEAGVMLSGGERQRLAIARALLAGPPILLLDESTSSLDGLNEQRMREAIDAVAAGRTLIVIAHRLSTVVDSDHIVVLDQGRVVGQGTHSELVATTPLYRDLAKHQLLV
;
A
#
# COMPACT_ATOMS: atom_id res chain seq x y z
N HIS A 1 3.50 -11.24 18.56
CA HIS A 1 3.65 -12.65 18.95
C HIS A 1 5.10 -12.87 19.34
N ASP A 2 5.38 -13.19 20.61
CA ASP A 2 6.72 -13.36 21.17
C ASP A 2 7.37 -14.70 20.75
N ARG A 3 7.32 -15.03 19.46
CA ARG A 3 7.97 -16.21 18.91
C ARG A 3 9.18 -15.80 18.08
N ASP A 4 10.32 -16.46 18.34
CA ASP A 4 11.51 -16.29 17.50
C ASP A 4 11.19 -16.79 16.06
N ILE A 5 11.39 -15.94 15.07
CA ILE A 5 11.11 -16.25 13.65
C ILE A 5 11.91 -17.44 13.13
N ARG A 6 13.08 -17.75 13.76
CA ARG A 6 13.91 -18.90 13.42
C ARG A 6 13.27 -20.24 13.81
N ALA A 7 12.28 -20.21 14.72
CA ALA A 7 11.53 -21.38 15.17
C ALA A 7 10.23 -21.60 14.37
N LEU A 8 9.93 -20.74 13.38
CA LEU A 8 8.75 -20.84 12.54
C LEU A 8 9.08 -21.52 11.22
N ASP A 9 8.11 -22.25 10.66
CA ASP A 9 8.18 -22.69 9.28
C ASP A 9 8.19 -21.47 8.34
N ARG A 10 8.95 -21.57 7.23
CA ARG A 10 9.07 -20.45 6.29
C ARG A 10 7.77 -20.12 5.58
N ALA A 11 6.91 -21.11 5.32
CA ALA A 11 5.61 -20.88 4.70
C ALA A 11 4.68 -20.15 5.67
N ASP A 12 4.63 -20.59 6.94
CA ASP A 12 3.85 -19.95 8.00
C ASP A 12 4.33 -18.51 8.25
N LEU A 13 5.64 -18.29 8.24
CA LEU A 13 6.20 -16.94 8.40
C LEU A 13 5.80 -16.04 7.22
N ARG A 14 5.91 -16.51 5.99
CA ARG A 14 5.53 -15.74 4.80
C ARG A 14 4.03 -15.43 4.76
N ALA A 15 3.19 -16.33 5.23
CA ALA A 15 1.74 -16.11 5.32
C ALA A 15 1.35 -14.97 6.26
N GLN A 16 2.26 -14.54 7.17
CA GLN A 16 2.03 -13.38 8.03
C GLN A 16 2.22 -12.05 7.29
N PHE A 17 2.82 -12.04 6.11
CA PHE A 17 3.17 -10.83 5.39
C PHE A 17 2.43 -10.74 4.06
N GLY A 18 1.83 -9.59 3.79
CA GLY A 18 1.48 -9.16 2.45
C GLY A 18 2.55 -8.18 1.96
N TYR A 19 3.01 -8.33 0.72
CA TYR A 19 3.99 -7.44 0.13
C TYR A 19 3.41 -6.75 -1.11
N VAL A 20 3.52 -5.44 -1.16
CA VAL A 20 3.13 -4.62 -2.29
C VAL A 20 4.38 -3.95 -2.86
N GLU A 21 4.77 -4.41 -4.04
CA GLU A 21 5.93 -3.89 -4.75
C GLU A 21 5.67 -2.47 -5.30
N GLN A 22 6.75 -1.70 -5.42
CA GLN A 22 6.74 -0.36 -6.01
C GLN A 22 6.11 -0.32 -7.41
N ASP A 23 6.49 -1.24 -8.28
CA ASP A 23 6.02 -1.37 -9.66
C ASP A 23 5.09 -2.58 -9.82
N ALA A 24 4.04 -2.66 -8.98
CA ALA A 24 3.11 -3.78 -9.02
C ALA A 24 2.44 -3.92 -10.40
N PRO A 25 2.76 -4.93 -11.20
CA PRO A 25 2.22 -5.07 -12.54
C PRO A 25 0.74 -5.44 -12.50
N THR A 26 0.00 -4.92 -13.45
CA THR A 26 -1.32 -5.43 -13.78
C THR A 26 -1.14 -6.55 -14.79
N LEU A 27 -1.64 -7.73 -14.48
CA LEU A 27 -1.55 -8.88 -15.37
C LEU A 27 -2.70 -8.87 -16.39
N ALA A 28 -2.47 -9.50 -17.55
CA ALA A 28 -3.51 -9.74 -18.53
C ALA A 28 -4.64 -10.59 -17.90
N GLY A 29 -5.89 -10.24 -18.18
CA GLY A 29 -7.07 -10.87 -17.62
C GLY A 29 -8.08 -9.83 -17.14
N THR A 30 -9.04 -10.26 -16.34
CA THR A 30 -10.07 -9.40 -15.79
C THR A 30 -9.60 -8.67 -14.52
N LEU A 31 -10.37 -7.71 -14.06
CA LEU A 31 -10.15 -7.04 -12.77
C LEU A 31 -10.21 -8.06 -11.61
N GLY A 32 -11.17 -8.99 -11.67
CA GLY A 32 -11.31 -10.08 -10.71
C GLY A 32 -10.13 -11.05 -10.72
N ASP A 33 -9.62 -11.44 -11.90
CA ASP A 33 -8.43 -12.28 -12.02
C ASP A 33 -7.23 -11.64 -11.35
N ASN A 34 -7.02 -10.35 -11.59
CA ASN A 34 -5.93 -9.59 -10.96
C ASN A 34 -6.02 -9.56 -9.43
N LEU A 35 -7.21 -9.46 -8.88
CA LEU A 35 -7.43 -9.49 -7.43
C LEU A 35 -7.16 -10.87 -6.84
N ARG A 36 -7.64 -11.92 -7.50
CA ARG A 36 -7.59 -13.31 -7.01
C ARG A 36 -6.22 -13.98 -7.14
N LEU A 37 -5.21 -13.30 -7.67
CA LEU A 37 -3.85 -13.86 -7.75
C LEU A 37 -3.30 -14.35 -6.41
N ALA A 38 -3.60 -13.66 -5.33
CA ALA A 38 -3.15 -14.04 -3.98
C ALA A 38 -4.21 -14.82 -3.18
N SER A 39 -5.45 -14.87 -3.65
CA SER A 39 -6.60 -15.51 -3.00
C SER A 39 -7.56 -16.04 -4.04
N PRO A 40 -7.26 -17.20 -4.68
CA PRO A 40 -8.06 -17.72 -5.80
C PRO A 40 -9.52 -17.98 -5.46
N ASP A 41 -9.81 -18.33 -4.21
CA ASP A 41 -11.15 -18.68 -3.73
C ASP A 41 -11.97 -17.48 -3.24
N ALA A 42 -11.43 -16.26 -3.35
CA ALA A 42 -12.14 -15.06 -2.89
C ALA A 42 -13.41 -14.82 -3.70
N SER A 43 -14.50 -14.58 -2.99
CA SER A 43 -15.80 -14.25 -3.58
C SER A 43 -15.82 -12.88 -4.24
N ASP A 44 -16.78 -12.64 -5.13
CA ASP A 44 -16.99 -11.33 -5.74
C ASP A 44 -17.24 -10.24 -4.70
N ALA A 45 -17.99 -10.56 -3.65
CA ALA A 45 -18.29 -9.63 -2.57
C ALA A 45 -17.01 -9.20 -1.81
N GLU A 46 -16.08 -10.11 -1.57
CA GLU A 46 -14.79 -9.82 -0.94
C GLU A 46 -13.92 -8.97 -1.88
N CYS A 47 -13.86 -9.31 -3.17
CA CYS A 47 -13.16 -8.52 -4.17
C CYS A 47 -13.69 -7.09 -4.25
N GLU A 48 -15.00 -6.91 -4.32
CA GLU A 48 -15.61 -5.59 -4.35
C GLU A 48 -15.40 -4.81 -3.06
N ARG A 49 -15.43 -5.48 -1.91
CA ARG A 49 -15.17 -4.86 -0.61
C ARG A 49 -13.75 -4.28 -0.56
N VAL A 50 -12.72 -5.05 -0.90
CA VAL A 50 -11.34 -4.56 -0.87
C VAL A 50 -11.09 -3.44 -1.89
N LEU A 51 -11.74 -3.47 -3.06
CA LEU A 51 -11.66 -2.37 -4.02
C LEU A 51 -12.23 -1.07 -3.44
N ARG A 52 -13.34 -1.13 -2.71
CA ARG A 52 -13.91 0.06 -2.04
C ARG A 52 -13.00 0.56 -0.91
N GLU A 53 -12.40 -0.33 -0.12
CA GLU A 53 -11.45 0.01 0.95
C GLU A 53 -10.24 0.81 0.43
N VAL A 54 -9.78 0.52 -0.78
CA VAL A 54 -8.65 1.24 -1.40
C VAL A 54 -9.07 2.35 -2.38
N ASN A 55 -10.30 2.85 -2.28
CA ASN A 55 -10.85 3.91 -3.16
C ASN A 55 -10.82 3.56 -4.66
N LEU A 56 -11.07 2.30 -5.00
CA LEU A 56 -11.23 1.82 -6.38
C LEU A 56 -12.67 1.44 -6.74
N GLY A 57 -13.66 1.77 -5.91
CA GLY A 57 -15.07 1.48 -6.19
C GLY A 57 -15.53 2.06 -7.54
N ALA A 58 -15.11 3.28 -7.88
CA ALA A 58 -15.43 3.89 -9.17
C ALA A 58 -14.85 3.13 -10.38
N VAL A 59 -13.79 2.36 -10.21
CA VAL A 59 -13.20 1.54 -11.30
C VAL A 59 -14.14 0.40 -11.66
N LEU A 60 -14.84 -0.19 -10.69
CA LEU A 60 -15.86 -1.21 -10.94
C LEU A 60 -17.02 -0.69 -11.82
N GLU A 61 -17.35 0.59 -11.67
CA GLU A 61 -18.49 1.21 -12.33
C GLU A 61 -18.16 1.70 -13.75
N ARG A 62 -16.88 1.74 -14.13
CA ARG A 62 -16.43 2.16 -15.47
C ARG A 62 -16.86 1.20 -16.58
N ASN A 63 -17.09 -0.07 -16.24
CA ASN A 63 -17.47 -1.09 -17.18
C ASN A 63 -18.63 -1.91 -16.63
N PRO A 64 -19.71 -2.16 -17.40
CA PRO A 64 -20.85 -2.96 -16.95
C PRO A 64 -20.50 -4.40 -16.56
N LEU A 65 -19.37 -4.93 -17.02
CA LEU A 65 -18.86 -6.25 -16.65
C LEU A 65 -18.22 -6.27 -15.25
N ARG A 66 -17.99 -5.11 -14.63
CA ARG A 66 -17.48 -4.99 -13.26
C ARG A 66 -16.18 -5.78 -13.03
N LEU A 67 -16.20 -6.83 -12.20
CA LEU A 67 -15.04 -7.70 -11.94
C LEU A 67 -14.59 -8.50 -13.16
N ASP A 68 -15.50 -8.82 -14.06
CA ASP A 68 -15.22 -9.54 -15.30
C ASP A 68 -14.71 -8.63 -16.44
N ALA A 69 -14.61 -7.32 -16.18
CA ALA A 69 -14.05 -6.37 -17.14
C ALA A 69 -12.57 -6.66 -17.37
N PRO A 70 -12.14 -6.84 -18.65
CA PRO A 70 -10.72 -6.99 -18.97
C PRO A 70 -9.95 -5.73 -18.56
N VAL A 71 -8.71 -5.91 -18.10
CA VAL A 71 -7.83 -4.80 -17.74
C VAL A 71 -6.84 -4.54 -18.86
N GLY A 72 -6.66 -3.26 -19.23
CA GLY A 72 -5.77 -2.84 -20.30
C GLY A 72 -6.51 -2.11 -21.44
N GLU A 73 -5.87 -2.00 -22.59
CA GLU A 73 -6.38 -1.20 -23.72
C GLU A 73 -7.77 -1.63 -24.22
N ALA A 74 -8.09 -2.91 -24.12
CA ALA A 74 -9.40 -3.45 -24.55
C ALA A 74 -10.48 -3.36 -23.46
N GLY A 75 -10.23 -2.77 -22.32
CA GLY A 75 -11.16 -2.76 -21.20
C GLY A 75 -10.95 -1.59 -20.25
N VAL A 76 -10.82 -1.88 -18.96
CA VAL A 76 -10.61 -0.86 -17.93
C VAL A 76 -9.16 -0.38 -17.95
N MET A 77 -8.96 0.87 -18.35
CA MET A 77 -7.66 1.54 -18.21
C MET A 77 -7.45 1.99 -16.77
N LEU A 78 -6.30 1.62 -16.20
CA LEU A 78 -5.90 2.02 -14.84
C LEU A 78 -4.77 3.04 -14.90
N SER A 79 -4.91 4.13 -14.17
CA SER A 79 -3.82 5.07 -13.91
C SER A 79 -2.72 4.42 -13.04
N GLY A 80 -1.53 5.04 -12.95
CA GLY A 80 -0.46 4.55 -12.09
C GLY A 80 -0.89 4.37 -10.64
N GLY A 81 -1.58 5.37 -10.08
CA GLY A 81 -2.10 5.30 -8.71
C GLY A 81 -3.20 4.25 -8.53
N GLU A 82 -4.02 4.00 -9.55
CA GLU A 82 -5.03 2.95 -9.51
C GLU A 82 -4.40 1.56 -9.57
N ARG A 83 -3.35 1.35 -10.38
CA ARG A 83 -2.59 0.10 -10.39
C ARG A 83 -1.98 -0.20 -9.03
N GLN A 84 -1.39 0.81 -8.39
CA GLN A 84 -0.80 0.66 -7.06
C GLN A 84 -1.86 0.30 -6.00
N ARG A 85 -3.02 0.99 -6.00
CA ARG A 85 -4.13 0.66 -5.10
C ARG A 85 -4.73 -0.73 -5.40
N LEU A 86 -4.75 -1.17 -6.66
CA LEU A 86 -5.14 -2.54 -7.01
C LEU A 86 -4.19 -3.58 -6.40
N ALA A 87 -2.89 -3.30 -6.40
CA ALA A 87 -1.91 -4.17 -5.76
C ALA A 87 -2.10 -4.25 -4.25
N ILE A 88 -2.45 -3.12 -3.61
CA ILE A 88 -2.83 -3.10 -2.19
C ILE A 88 -4.09 -3.94 -1.96
N ALA A 89 -5.15 -3.78 -2.78
CA ALA A 89 -6.38 -4.57 -2.69
C ALA A 89 -6.11 -6.08 -2.81
N ARG A 90 -5.22 -6.47 -3.73
CA ARG A 90 -4.75 -7.86 -3.89
C ARG A 90 -4.11 -8.40 -2.61
N ALA A 91 -3.20 -7.62 -2.01
CA ALA A 91 -2.54 -8.01 -0.76
C ALA A 91 -3.53 -8.08 0.41
N LEU A 92 -4.51 -7.18 0.47
CA LEU A 92 -5.56 -7.18 1.48
C LEU A 92 -6.47 -8.41 1.42
N LEU A 93 -6.75 -8.88 0.21
CA LEU A 93 -7.63 -10.02 -0.01
C LEU A 93 -7.05 -11.29 0.63
N ALA A 94 -5.73 -11.43 0.70
CA ALA A 94 -5.05 -12.51 1.41
C ALA A 94 -5.15 -12.40 2.94
N GLY A 95 -5.55 -11.24 3.49
CA GLY A 95 -5.79 -11.02 4.91
C GLY A 95 -4.56 -11.09 5.82
N PRO A 96 -3.36 -10.68 5.40
CA PRO A 96 -2.15 -10.77 6.22
C PRO A 96 -2.23 -9.82 7.42
N PRO A 97 -1.73 -10.22 8.60
CA PRO A 97 -1.67 -9.34 9.77
C PRO A 97 -0.62 -8.23 9.64
N ILE A 98 0.38 -8.41 8.77
CA ILE A 98 1.44 -7.43 8.50
C ILE A 98 1.47 -7.14 7.01
N LEU A 99 1.41 -5.86 6.64
CA LEU A 99 1.52 -5.42 5.25
C LEU A 99 2.80 -4.60 5.07
N LEU A 100 3.60 -4.99 4.09
CA LEU A 100 4.79 -4.27 3.65
C LEU A 100 4.45 -3.52 2.37
N LEU A 101 4.57 -2.20 2.40
CA LEU A 101 4.28 -1.32 1.27
C LEU A 101 5.58 -0.64 0.82
N ASP A 102 6.00 -0.92 -0.41
CA ASP A 102 7.08 -0.18 -1.07
C ASP A 102 6.46 0.86 -1.99
N GLU A 103 6.51 2.14 -1.56
CA GLU A 103 5.76 3.21 -2.18
C GLU A 103 6.59 3.92 -3.26
N SER A 104 6.08 3.90 -4.51
CA SER A 104 6.55 4.75 -5.59
C SER A 104 5.54 5.83 -5.92
N THR A 105 5.61 6.95 -5.21
CA THR A 105 4.71 8.09 -5.44
C THR A 105 5.31 9.17 -6.35
N SER A 106 6.42 8.88 -7.02
CA SER A 106 7.19 9.87 -7.79
C SER A 106 6.44 10.57 -8.93
N SER A 107 5.24 10.09 -9.29
CA SER A 107 4.43 10.61 -10.40
C SER A 107 2.95 10.86 -10.08
N LEU A 108 2.54 10.86 -8.81
CA LEU A 108 1.13 11.10 -8.45
C LEU A 108 0.85 12.61 -8.37
N ASP A 109 -0.26 13.03 -8.97
CA ASP A 109 -0.86 14.34 -8.71
C ASP A 109 -1.47 14.41 -7.30
N GLY A 110 -1.76 15.61 -6.80
CA GLY A 110 -2.24 15.81 -5.43
C GLY A 110 -3.51 15.01 -5.07
N LEU A 111 -4.41 14.80 -6.04
CA LEU A 111 -5.65 14.02 -5.81
C LEU A 111 -5.35 12.53 -5.66
N ASN A 112 -4.46 11.97 -6.47
CA ASN A 112 -4.06 10.58 -6.35
C ASN A 112 -3.23 10.33 -5.10
N GLU A 113 -2.44 11.30 -4.66
CA GLU A 113 -1.71 11.25 -3.39
C GLU A 113 -2.69 11.20 -2.19
N GLN A 114 -3.72 12.04 -2.19
CA GLN A 114 -4.75 12.00 -1.15
C GLN A 114 -5.48 10.65 -1.12
N ARG A 115 -5.90 10.13 -2.28
CA ARG A 115 -6.56 8.82 -2.38
C ARG A 115 -5.67 7.67 -1.93
N MET A 116 -4.37 7.76 -2.17
CA MET A 116 -3.41 6.78 -1.70
C MET A 116 -3.28 6.82 -0.17
N ARG A 117 -3.20 8.02 0.43
CA ARG A 117 -3.18 8.19 1.89
C ARG A 117 -4.43 7.59 2.53
N GLU A 118 -5.62 7.95 2.02
CA GLU A 118 -6.89 7.39 2.51
C GLU A 118 -6.92 5.85 2.41
N ALA A 119 -6.38 5.27 1.32
CA ALA A 119 -6.27 3.84 1.17
C ALA A 119 -5.31 3.21 2.19
N ILE A 120 -4.16 3.84 2.44
CA ILE A 120 -3.18 3.41 3.44
C ILE A 120 -3.79 3.44 4.84
N ASP A 121 -4.50 4.50 5.21
CA ASP A 121 -5.17 4.65 6.50
C ASP A 121 -6.25 3.58 6.71
N ALA A 122 -7.07 3.33 5.70
CA ALA A 122 -8.09 2.29 5.74
C ALA A 122 -7.49 0.90 5.94
N VAL A 123 -6.35 0.65 5.31
CA VAL A 123 -5.62 -0.63 5.37
C VAL A 123 -4.91 -0.82 6.70
N ALA A 124 -4.41 0.26 7.32
CA ALA A 124 -3.74 0.22 8.61
C ALA A 124 -4.68 -0.18 9.75
N ALA A 125 -5.99 0.01 9.57
CA ALA A 125 -6.99 -0.34 10.58
C ALA A 125 -6.95 -1.85 10.93
N GLY A 126 -6.53 -2.18 12.15
CA GLY A 126 -6.52 -3.54 12.68
C GLY A 126 -5.35 -4.42 12.25
N ARG A 127 -4.30 -3.87 11.63
CA ARG A 127 -3.09 -4.60 11.22
C ARG A 127 -1.83 -3.76 11.37
N THR A 128 -0.67 -4.41 11.30
CA THR A 128 0.61 -3.70 11.26
C THR A 128 0.94 -3.34 9.82
N LEU A 129 1.17 -2.06 9.57
CA LEU A 129 1.59 -1.54 8.26
C LEU A 129 3.03 -1.01 8.36
N ILE A 130 3.89 -1.47 7.46
CA ILE A 130 5.25 -0.98 7.31
C ILE A 130 5.36 -0.36 5.92
N VAL A 131 5.62 0.94 5.84
CA VAL A 131 5.70 1.69 4.58
C VAL A 131 7.12 2.15 4.34
N ILE A 132 7.67 1.84 3.17
CA ILE A 132 8.88 2.49 2.67
C ILE A 132 8.41 3.70 1.87
N ALA A 133 8.51 4.88 2.48
CA ALA A 133 7.94 6.09 1.90
C ALA A 133 9.00 6.93 1.19
N HIS A 134 8.64 7.42 0.03
CA HIS A 134 9.40 8.42 -0.73
C HIS A 134 8.90 9.85 -0.49
N ARG A 135 7.70 9.99 0.10
CA ARG A 135 7.10 11.28 0.46
C ARG A 135 6.73 11.30 1.94
N LEU A 136 7.14 12.34 2.63
CA LEU A 136 6.80 12.52 4.03
C LEU A 136 5.30 12.70 4.26
N SER A 137 4.59 13.34 3.33
CA SER A 137 3.14 13.53 3.39
C SER A 137 2.35 12.22 3.59
N THR A 138 2.91 11.08 3.15
CA THR A 138 2.28 9.77 3.31
C THR A 138 2.44 9.20 4.73
N VAL A 139 3.48 9.62 5.47
CA VAL A 139 3.86 8.96 6.72
C VAL A 139 3.94 9.90 7.93
N VAL A 140 3.55 11.17 7.79
CA VAL A 140 3.59 12.13 8.90
C VAL A 140 2.72 11.72 10.09
N ASP A 141 1.62 11.01 9.84
CA ASP A 141 0.67 10.55 10.85
C ASP A 141 0.97 9.12 11.33
N SER A 142 2.11 8.54 10.93
CA SER A 142 2.51 7.20 11.39
C SER A 142 2.85 7.18 12.87
N ASP A 143 2.51 6.08 13.56
CA ASP A 143 2.81 5.88 14.98
C ASP A 143 4.31 5.89 15.25
N HIS A 144 5.11 5.42 14.29
CA HIS A 144 6.56 5.35 14.41
C HIS A 144 7.25 5.47 13.05
N ILE A 145 8.23 6.36 12.96
CA ILE A 145 9.02 6.62 11.76
C ILE A 145 10.47 6.26 12.06
N VAL A 146 11.12 5.54 11.16
CA VAL A 146 12.55 5.22 11.21
C VAL A 146 13.25 5.92 10.05
N VAL A 147 14.23 6.76 10.35
CA VAL A 147 15.02 7.49 9.35
C VAL A 147 16.32 6.74 9.11
N LEU A 148 16.53 6.32 7.87
CA LEU A 148 17.72 5.62 7.42
C LEU A 148 18.58 6.55 6.56
N ASP A 149 19.88 6.59 6.84
CA ASP A 149 20.87 7.27 6.02
C ASP A 149 22.12 6.40 5.89
N GLN A 150 22.58 6.17 4.67
CA GLN A 150 23.76 5.32 4.36
C GLN A 150 23.77 3.97 5.09
N GLY A 151 22.59 3.32 5.19
CA GLY A 151 22.43 2.01 5.83
C GLY A 151 22.41 2.04 7.36
N ARG A 152 22.30 3.23 7.97
CA ARG A 152 22.25 3.41 9.42
C ARG A 152 20.97 4.12 9.85
N VAL A 153 20.45 3.75 11.01
CA VAL A 153 19.36 4.47 11.65
C VAL A 153 19.92 5.76 12.25
N VAL A 154 19.47 6.91 11.74
CA VAL A 154 19.89 8.24 12.20
C VAL A 154 18.84 8.94 13.04
N GLY A 155 17.62 8.43 13.10
CA GLY A 155 16.53 8.91 13.93
C GLY A 155 15.37 7.93 13.94
N GLN A 156 14.61 7.93 15.03
CA GLN A 156 13.37 7.17 15.15
C GLN A 156 12.42 7.84 16.14
N GLY A 157 11.13 7.74 15.89
CA GLY A 157 10.07 8.34 16.71
C GLY A 157 8.90 8.83 15.87
N THR A 158 8.05 9.64 16.43
CA THR A 158 6.95 10.33 15.74
C THR A 158 7.48 11.48 14.87
N HIS A 159 6.64 11.98 13.96
CA HIS A 159 6.98 13.16 13.14
C HIS A 159 7.48 14.33 13.99
N SER A 160 6.75 14.69 15.06
CA SER A 160 7.09 15.82 15.91
C SER A 160 8.43 15.65 16.63
N GLU A 161 8.73 14.44 17.14
CA GLU A 161 10.00 14.12 17.75
C GLU A 161 11.16 14.22 16.77
N LEU A 162 10.98 13.69 15.55
CA LEU A 162 12.02 13.71 14.53
C LEU A 162 12.31 15.11 13.99
N VAL A 163 11.30 15.95 13.84
CA VAL A 163 11.50 17.38 13.49
C VAL A 163 12.32 18.09 14.56
N ALA A 164 12.14 17.75 15.85
CA ALA A 164 12.89 18.34 16.94
C ALA A 164 14.33 17.81 17.03
N THR A 165 14.54 16.51 16.83
CA THR A 165 15.78 15.82 17.20
C THR A 165 16.68 15.45 16.02
N THR A 166 16.14 15.28 14.80
CA THR A 166 16.86 14.72 13.65
C THR A 166 17.00 15.76 12.55
N PRO A 167 18.19 16.40 12.37
CA PRO A 167 18.39 17.45 11.36
C PRO A 167 18.02 17.03 9.95
N LEU A 168 18.43 15.84 9.51
CA LEU A 168 18.11 15.31 8.17
C LEU A 168 16.59 15.23 7.96
N TYR A 169 15.85 14.73 8.94
CA TYR A 169 14.39 14.64 8.82
C TYR A 169 13.73 16.01 8.80
N ARG A 170 14.22 16.95 9.61
CA ARG A 170 13.74 18.34 9.61
C ARG A 170 13.93 19.02 8.27
N ASP A 171 15.07 18.81 7.63
CA ASP A 171 15.34 19.40 6.30
C ASP A 171 14.44 18.76 5.23
N LEU A 172 14.24 17.46 5.27
CA LEU A 172 13.27 16.76 4.40
C LEU A 172 11.84 17.31 4.61
N ALA A 173 11.43 17.50 5.87
CA ALA A 173 10.09 18.02 6.18
C ALA A 173 9.89 19.44 5.63
N LYS A 174 10.87 20.32 5.77
CA LYS A 174 10.80 21.67 5.19
C LYS A 174 10.66 21.66 3.67
N HIS A 175 11.33 20.75 2.98
CA HIS A 175 11.29 20.68 1.52
C HIS A 175 10.04 20.01 0.97
N GLN A 176 9.48 19.03 1.68
CA GLN A 176 8.37 18.22 1.16
C GLN A 176 7.00 18.64 1.69
N LEU A 177 6.92 19.24 2.87
CA LEU A 177 5.65 19.60 3.50
C LEU A 177 5.31 21.09 3.39
N LEU A 178 6.17 21.90 2.77
CA LEU A 178 5.96 23.36 2.62
C LEU A 178 5.64 24.06 3.97
N VAL A 179 6.41 23.72 5.00
CA VAL A 179 6.30 24.34 6.34
C VAL A 179 7.26 25.52 6.44
#